data_993a2ca82cb1804fb444c7a06666ccf7
#
_entry.id   993a2ca82cb1804fb444c7a06666ccf7
#
_cell.length_a   1.000
_cell.length_b   1.000
_cell.length_c   1.000
_cell.angle_alpha   90.00
_cell.angle_beta   90.00
_cell.angle_gamma   90.00
#
_symmetry.space_group_name_H-M   'P 1'
#
loop_
_entity.id
_entity.type
_entity.pdbx_description
1 polymer ?
#
loop_
_entity_poly.entity_id
_entity_poly.type
_entity_poly.pdbx_seq_one_letter_code
_entity_poly.pdbx_strand_id
1 'polypeptide(L)'
;QANKLVNSCSLCGLCQEVCPSDFAMQDLCRQARQDMVARGKMPPSAHEFALLDQDFSLSADFALARPQAGQASSAEVFFPGCQLCASAPAQAQAVYRRLMATRPGGVGLLLGCCGAPSLWAGDDARLAGAHDQWRGAWESLGRPRVIAACSTCLKTFAEHLPEVEAVSLWQVLDPAGLGRPAPGLTLALHDPCTARHAPQVRQAVRELLAGLGVAVEELRLGGERTECCGFGGLMANANPELAREVVRRRGELSGRDYLAYCAMCRDSLAGVGKRSLHLLDLLFPGLAGEDPAGRPRPGWSRRRENRSRLRRELLRDLWGEEEAAVPGQAEIKLIMDESVAARLEERRILAEDLRAAIARAEAAGDHLVHPETGHRLASHRPHQATFWVEYSPGPEGFVVHNAYSHRMTVVGGGRL
;
A
#
# COMPACT_ATOMS: atom_id res chain seq x y z
N GLN A 1 11.18 -3.18 -25.76
CA GLN A 1 9.72 -3.23 -25.93
C GLN A 1 9.07 -4.40 -25.19
N ALA A 2 9.60 -5.64 -25.24
CA ALA A 2 9.05 -6.81 -24.56
C ALA A 2 8.88 -6.61 -23.05
N ASN A 3 9.88 -6.03 -22.38
CA ASN A 3 9.84 -5.72 -20.95
C ASN A 3 8.64 -4.80 -20.58
N LYS A 4 8.39 -3.78 -21.40
CA LYS A 4 7.25 -2.88 -21.15
C LYS A 4 5.91 -3.62 -21.33
N LEU A 5 5.80 -4.51 -22.32
CA LEU A 5 4.58 -5.28 -22.57
C LEU A 5 4.22 -6.20 -21.39
N VAL A 6 5.12 -7.08 -20.97
CA VAL A 6 4.84 -8.03 -19.89
C VAL A 6 4.58 -7.34 -18.55
N ASN A 7 5.21 -6.18 -18.32
CA ASN A 7 5.01 -5.37 -17.12
C ASN A 7 3.83 -4.40 -17.22
N SER A 8 3.19 -4.28 -18.39
CA SER A 8 1.93 -3.53 -18.56
C SER A 8 0.68 -4.33 -18.20
N CYS A 9 0.82 -5.60 -17.79
CA CYS A 9 -0.28 -6.40 -17.29
C CYS A 9 -0.49 -6.17 -15.79
N SER A 10 -1.72 -5.89 -15.38
CA SER A 10 -2.09 -5.74 -13.96
C SER A 10 -2.31 -7.07 -13.23
N LEU A 11 -2.16 -8.19 -13.92
CA LEU A 11 -2.38 -9.55 -13.41
C LEU A 11 -3.78 -9.75 -12.78
N CYS A 12 -4.79 -9.05 -13.31
CA CYS A 12 -6.13 -9.04 -12.71
C CYS A 12 -7.02 -10.22 -13.13
N GLY A 13 -6.66 -10.97 -14.16
CA GLY A 13 -7.39 -12.15 -14.61
C GLY A 13 -8.63 -11.87 -15.49
N LEU A 14 -9.06 -10.62 -15.71
CA LEU A 14 -10.28 -10.33 -16.47
C LEU A 14 -10.24 -10.90 -17.90
N CYS A 15 -9.08 -10.86 -18.56
CA CYS A 15 -8.93 -11.39 -19.92
C CYS A 15 -9.28 -12.88 -20.00
N GLN A 16 -8.97 -13.66 -18.98
CA GLN A 16 -9.35 -15.08 -18.89
C GLN A 16 -10.85 -15.23 -18.71
N GLU A 17 -11.49 -14.45 -17.83
CA GLU A 17 -12.93 -14.51 -17.57
C GLU A 17 -13.81 -14.20 -18.80
N VAL A 18 -13.29 -13.42 -19.71
CA VAL A 18 -14.04 -13.04 -20.93
C VAL A 18 -13.56 -13.75 -22.18
N CYS A 19 -12.52 -14.58 -22.07
CA CYS A 19 -11.95 -15.31 -23.20
C CYS A 19 -12.75 -16.57 -23.49
N PRO A 20 -13.26 -16.77 -24.70
CA PRO A 20 -13.98 -18.00 -25.04
C PRO A 20 -13.10 -19.26 -25.00
N SER A 21 -11.77 -19.10 -25.02
CA SER A 21 -10.79 -20.18 -24.97
C SER A 21 -10.10 -20.32 -23.60
N ASP A 22 -10.60 -19.63 -22.57
CA ASP A 22 -10.05 -19.66 -21.21
C ASP A 22 -8.52 -19.36 -21.15
N PHE A 23 -8.07 -18.41 -21.99
CA PHE A 23 -6.64 -18.08 -22.06
C PHE A 23 -6.19 -17.15 -20.94
N ALA A 24 -5.32 -17.65 -20.08
CA ALA A 24 -4.80 -16.96 -18.91
C ALA A 24 -3.59 -16.04 -19.22
N MET A 25 -3.84 -14.87 -19.81
CA MET A 25 -2.79 -13.90 -20.13
C MET A 25 -1.98 -13.46 -18.91
N GLN A 26 -2.61 -13.38 -17.73
CA GLN A 26 -1.93 -13.02 -16.47
C GLN A 26 -0.84 -14.01 -16.11
N ASP A 27 -1.06 -15.33 -16.35
CA ASP A 27 -0.09 -16.37 -16.03
C ASP A 27 1.10 -16.30 -16.98
N LEU A 28 0.84 -16.11 -18.28
CA LEU A 28 1.91 -15.89 -19.26
C LEU A 28 2.79 -14.69 -18.89
N CYS A 29 2.17 -13.56 -18.53
CA CYS A 29 2.91 -12.38 -18.10
C CYS A 29 3.72 -12.64 -16.84
N ARG A 30 3.17 -13.36 -15.86
CA ARG A 30 3.86 -13.70 -14.62
C ARG A 30 5.04 -14.63 -14.87
N GLN A 31 4.87 -15.70 -15.66
CA GLN A 31 5.96 -16.60 -16.04
C GLN A 31 7.08 -15.87 -16.78
N ALA A 32 6.73 -14.97 -17.72
CA ALA A 32 7.71 -14.16 -18.41
C ALA A 32 8.51 -13.26 -17.45
N ARG A 33 7.85 -12.67 -16.42
CA ARG A 33 8.53 -11.88 -15.39
C ARG A 33 9.48 -12.75 -14.55
N GLN A 34 9.04 -13.95 -14.12
CA GLN A 34 9.88 -14.92 -13.40
C GLN A 34 11.14 -15.28 -14.17
N ASP A 35 11.00 -15.60 -15.47
CA ASP A 35 12.14 -15.89 -16.33
C ASP A 35 13.10 -14.68 -16.47
N MET A 36 12.56 -13.48 -16.62
CA MET A 36 13.35 -12.25 -16.68
C MET A 36 14.09 -11.95 -15.39
N VAL A 37 13.46 -12.17 -14.22
CA VAL A 37 14.11 -12.00 -12.90
C VAL A 37 15.20 -13.05 -12.72
N ALA A 38 14.92 -14.33 -12.99
CA ALA A 38 15.87 -15.42 -12.87
C ALA A 38 17.11 -15.23 -13.74
N ARG A 39 16.96 -14.61 -14.91
CA ARG A 39 18.07 -14.29 -15.84
C ARG A 39 18.73 -12.94 -15.58
N GLY A 40 18.33 -12.19 -14.56
CA GLY A 40 18.85 -10.84 -14.30
C GLY A 40 18.53 -9.81 -15.40
N LYS A 41 17.45 -10.03 -16.17
CA LYS A 41 17.04 -9.18 -17.30
C LYS A 41 15.84 -8.27 -16.97
N MET A 42 15.29 -8.37 -15.75
CA MET A 42 14.23 -7.47 -15.31
C MET A 42 14.82 -6.08 -15.00
N PRO A 43 14.36 -5.02 -15.68
CA PRO A 43 14.85 -3.68 -15.37
C PRO A 43 14.40 -3.26 -13.96
N PRO A 44 15.31 -2.81 -13.09
CA PRO A 44 14.99 -2.39 -11.72
C PRO A 44 13.88 -1.35 -11.66
N SER A 45 13.83 -0.42 -12.62
CA SER A 45 12.83 0.65 -12.70
C SER A 45 11.39 0.14 -12.77
N ALA A 46 11.18 -1.11 -13.22
CA ALA A 46 9.85 -1.68 -13.32
C ALA A 46 9.26 -2.09 -11.96
N HIS A 47 10.11 -2.49 -10.99
CA HIS A 47 9.62 -3.12 -9.75
C HIS A 47 10.29 -2.59 -8.47
N GLU A 48 11.51 -2.02 -8.55
CA GLU A 48 12.33 -1.67 -7.38
C GLU A 48 11.57 -0.88 -6.32
N PHE A 49 10.84 0.17 -6.71
CA PHE A 49 10.10 1.00 -5.76
C PHE A 49 9.07 0.19 -4.95
N ALA A 50 8.32 -0.69 -5.61
CA ALA A 50 7.30 -1.51 -4.95
C ALA A 50 7.92 -2.60 -4.06
N LEU A 51 9.07 -3.14 -4.47
CA LEU A 51 9.81 -4.12 -3.69
C LEU A 51 10.43 -3.49 -2.44
N LEU A 52 10.99 -2.28 -2.55
CA LEU A 52 11.48 -1.51 -1.39
C LEU A 52 10.34 -1.09 -0.44
N ASP A 53 9.13 -0.81 -0.96
CA ASP A 53 7.97 -0.55 -0.11
C ASP A 53 7.47 -1.83 0.60
N GLN A 54 7.63 -3.01 -0.03
CA GLN A 54 7.41 -4.30 0.62
C GLN A 54 8.43 -4.54 1.73
N ASP A 55 9.73 -4.31 1.47
CA ASP A 55 10.79 -4.48 2.47
C ASP A 55 10.57 -3.58 3.69
N PHE A 56 10.19 -2.32 3.46
CA PHE A 56 9.76 -1.43 4.54
C PHE A 56 8.58 -2.00 5.33
N SER A 57 7.61 -2.62 4.65
CA SER A 57 6.44 -3.21 5.30
C SER A 57 6.76 -4.50 6.07
N LEU A 58 7.93 -5.09 5.85
CA LEU A 58 8.45 -6.26 6.56
C LEU A 58 9.52 -5.88 7.58
N SER A 59 9.97 -4.62 7.60
CA SER A 59 10.99 -4.14 8.55
C SER A 59 10.42 -3.85 9.94
N ALA A 60 11.31 -3.64 10.89
CA ALA A 60 10.98 -3.25 12.25
C ALA A 60 10.21 -1.91 12.36
N ASP A 61 10.27 -1.07 11.31
CA ASP A 61 9.55 0.20 11.27
C ASP A 61 8.03 0.02 11.16
N PHE A 62 7.57 -1.15 10.67
CA PHE A 62 6.14 -1.42 10.54
C PHE A 62 5.72 -2.82 11.00
N ALA A 63 6.51 -3.87 10.76
CA ALA A 63 6.13 -5.24 11.13
C ALA A 63 5.93 -5.38 12.65
N LEU A 64 4.85 -6.07 13.04
CA LEU A 64 4.49 -6.30 14.44
C LEU A 64 3.68 -7.58 14.55
N ALA A 65 3.96 -8.41 15.54
CA ALA A 65 3.15 -9.55 15.94
C ALA A 65 2.94 -9.49 17.46
N ARG A 66 1.68 -9.35 17.90
CA ARG A 66 1.32 -9.29 19.33
C ARG A 66 -0.02 -9.98 19.58
N PRO A 67 -0.17 -10.76 20.64
CA PRO A 67 -1.51 -11.15 21.10
C PRO A 67 -2.28 -9.91 21.55
N GLN A 68 -3.58 -10.04 21.77
CA GLN A 68 -4.37 -8.94 22.31
C GLN A 68 -3.76 -8.46 23.64
N ALA A 69 -3.72 -7.15 23.83
CA ALA A 69 -3.18 -6.56 25.04
C ALA A 69 -3.84 -7.15 26.31
N GLY A 70 -3.01 -7.53 27.28
CA GLY A 70 -3.46 -8.18 28.51
C GLY A 70 -3.77 -9.68 28.38
N GLN A 71 -3.52 -10.31 27.21
CA GLN A 71 -3.71 -11.76 26.99
C GLN A 71 -2.39 -12.43 26.62
N ALA A 72 -2.22 -13.68 27.03
CA ALA A 72 -1.04 -14.49 26.67
C ALA A 72 -1.14 -15.04 25.23
N SER A 73 -2.36 -15.22 24.72
CA SER A 73 -2.65 -15.71 23.36
C SER A 73 -3.97 -15.12 22.87
N SER A 74 -4.24 -15.26 21.60
CA SER A 74 -5.50 -14.82 20.98
C SER A 74 -6.01 -15.88 20.02
N ALA A 75 -7.32 -16.12 20.00
CA ALA A 75 -7.94 -17.09 19.10
C ALA A 75 -7.85 -16.66 17.63
N GLU A 76 -7.86 -15.37 17.39
CA GLU A 76 -7.79 -14.77 16.06
C GLU A 76 -6.69 -13.69 16.03
N VAL A 77 -6.23 -13.33 14.82
CA VAL A 77 -5.32 -12.20 14.61
C VAL A 77 -5.85 -11.32 13.48
N PHE A 78 -5.84 -10.02 13.72
CA PHE A 78 -6.19 -9.04 12.68
C PHE A 78 -4.97 -8.71 11.83
N PHE A 79 -5.10 -8.91 10.52
CA PHE A 79 -4.14 -8.53 9.49
C PHE A 79 -4.76 -7.45 8.58
N PRO A 80 -4.59 -6.16 8.90
CA PRO A 80 -5.17 -5.07 8.10
C PRO A 80 -4.55 -4.97 6.70
N GLY A 81 -3.34 -5.49 6.54
CA GLY A 81 -2.53 -5.34 5.34
C GLY A 81 -1.82 -3.97 5.26
N CYS A 82 -0.66 -3.95 4.60
CA CYS A 82 0.22 -2.78 4.55
C CYS A 82 -0.45 -1.54 3.92
N GLN A 83 -1.32 -1.75 2.93
CA GLN A 83 -1.91 -0.64 2.18
C GLN A 83 -3.08 0.03 2.91
N LEU A 84 -3.86 -0.69 3.70
CA LEU A 84 -4.89 -0.08 4.54
C LEU A 84 -4.24 0.78 5.64
N CYS A 85 -3.20 0.26 6.29
CA CYS A 85 -2.45 1.01 7.30
C CYS A 85 -1.76 2.27 6.71
N ALA A 86 -1.35 2.21 5.46
CA ALA A 86 -0.75 3.33 4.74
C ALA A 86 -1.78 4.40 4.34
N SER A 87 -2.95 3.98 3.90
CA SER A 87 -4.00 4.85 3.33
C SER A 87 -4.94 5.41 4.40
N ALA A 88 -5.33 4.59 5.37
CA ALA A 88 -6.37 4.88 6.34
C ALA A 88 -6.02 4.31 7.74
N PRO A 89 -4.92 4.80 8.38
CA PRO A 89 -4.44 4.26 9.65
C PRO A 89 -5.46 4.37 10.78
N ALA A 90 -6.22 5.47 10.86
CA ALA A 90 -7.25 5.66 11.89
C ALA A 90 -8.38 4.63 11.76
N GLN A 91 -8.82 4.32 10.54
CA GLN A 91 -9.81 3.28 10.29
C GLN A 91 -9.26 1.89 10.63
N ALA A 92 -7.98 1.60 10.29
CA ALA A 92 -7.35 0.33 10.65
C ALA A 92 -7.32 0.14 12.18
N GLN A 93 -6.98 1.19 12.94
CA GLN A 93 -7.00 1.17 14.40
C GLN A 93 -8.43 0.99 14.95
N ALA A 94 -9.41 1.71 14.40
CA ALA A 94 -10.81 1.61 14.82
C ALA A 94 -11.39 0.21 14.59
N VAL A 95 -11.09 -0.40 13.44
CA VAL A 95 -11.44 -1.81 13.16
C VAL A 95 -10.82 -2.74 14.20
N TYR A 96 -9.52 -2.59 14.50
CA TYR A 96 -8.87 -3.45 15.48
C TYR A 96 -9.52 -3.32 16.86
N ARG A 97 -9.79 -2.09 17.32
CA ARG A 97 -10.50 -1.87 18.60
C ARG A 97 -11.92 -2.50 18.59
N ARG A 98 -12.63 -2.42 17.45
CA ARG A 98 -13.94 -3.06 17.31
C ARG A 98 -13.85 -4.58 17.40
N LEU A 99 -12.89 -5.19 16.72
CA LEU A 99 -12.68 -6.64 16.75
C LEU A 99 -12.35 -7.11 18.18
N MET A 100 -11.44 -6.42 18.88
CA MET A 100 -11.12 -6.74 20.29
C MET A 100 -12.36 -6.70 21.20
N ALA A 101 -13.29 -5.77 20.94
CA ALA A 101 -14.48 -5.61 21.75
C ALA A 101 -15.60 -6.62 21.44
N THR A 102 -15.63 -7.19 20.22
CA THR A 102 -16.77 -7.99 19.75
C THR A 102 -16.44 -9.46 19.49
N ARG A 103 -15.16 -9.82 19.38
CA ARG A 103 -14.76 -11.20 19.07
C ARG A 103 -14.41 -11.97 20.34
N PRO A 104 -15.03 -13.13 20.58
CA PRO A 104 -14.68 -13.97 21.74
C PRO A 104 -13.31 -14.61 21.53
N GLY A 105 -12.58 -14.84 22.64
CA GLY A 105 -11.25 -15.49 22.61
C GLY A 105 -10.09 -14.57 22.29
N GLY A 106 -10.36 -13.29 22.08
CA GLY A 106 -9.36 -12.25 21.82
C GLY A 106 -8.88 -12.20 20.38
N VAL A 107 -8.44 -11.01 19.98
CA VAL A 107 -7.89 -10.73 18.64
C VAL A 107 -6.51 -10.09 18.78
N GLY A 108 -5.47 -10.81 18.40
CA GLY A 108 -4.11 -10.26 18.29
C GLY A 108 -3.96 -9.35 17.08
N LEU A 109 -2.78 -8.77 16.90
CA LEU A 109 -2.45 -7.91 15.78
C LEU A 109 -1.22 -8.44 15.05
N LEU A 110 -1.31 -8.53 13.71
CA LEU A 110 -0.21 -8.85 12.83
C LEU A 110 -0.08 -7.76 11.76
N LEU A 111 0.92 -6.90 11.87
CA LEU A 111 1.27 -5.91 10.87
C LEU A 111 2.39 -6.44 9.97
N GLY A 112 2.31 -6.18 8.67
CA GLY A 112 3.30 -6.62 7.71
C GLY A 112 2.77 -6.62 6.28
N CYS A 113 3.49 -7.29 5.38
CA CYS A 113 3.11 -7.46 3.98
C CYS A 113 2.88 -8.93 3.65
N CYS A 114 1.85 -9.21 2.84
CA CYS A 114 1.55 -10.57 2.35
C CYS A 114 2.47 -11.06 1.22
N GLY A 115 3.44 -10.25 0.76
CA GLY A 115 4.34 -10.61 -0.33
C GLY A 115 3.82 -10.36 -1.76
N ALA A 116 2.60 -9.86 -1.92
CA ALA A 116 2.03 -9.63 -3.24
C ALA A 116 2.91 -8.81 -4.22
N PRO A 117 3.66 -7.76 -3.83
CA PRO A 117 4.59 -7.08 -4.73
C PRO A 117 5.65 -8.00 -5.34
N SER A 118 6.26 -8.89 -4.55
CA SER A 118 7.23 -9.89 -5.05
C SER A 118 6.57 -10.92 -5.98
N LEU A 119 5.36 -11.38 -5.65
CA LEU A 119 4.56 -12.25 -6.50
C LEU A 119 4.30 -11.61 -7.88
N TRP A 120 3.90 -10.33 -7.87
CA TRP A 120 3.63 -9.59 -9.10
C TRP A 120 4.90 -9.27 -9.89
N ALA A 121 6.03 -9.09 -9.23
CA ALA A 121 7.33 -8.88 -9.86
C ALA A 121 7.87 -10.15 -10.53
N GLY A 122 7.39 -11.34 -10.15
CA GLY A 122 7.96 -12.62 -10.53
C GLY A 122 9.28 -12.92 -9.78
N ASP A 123 9.48 -12.32 -8.61
CA ASP A 123 10.63 -12.54 -7.74
C ASP A 123 10.29 -13.59 -6.67
N ASP A 124 10.40 -14.85 -7.07
CA ASP A 124 9.99 -15.98 -6.22
C ASP A 124 10.88 -16.14 -4.98
N ALA A 125 12.17 -15.79 -5.08
CA ALA A 125 13.08 -15.85 -3.93
C ALA A 125 12.69 -14.82 -2.85
N ARG A 126 12.39 -13.59 -3.27
CA ARG A 126 11.92 -12.54 -2.36
C ARG A 126 10.52 -12.86 -1.81
N LEU A 127 9.65 -13.47 -2.61
CA LEU A 127 8.34 -13.95 -2.16
C LEU A 127 8.48 -15.00 -1.06
N ALA A 128 9.34 -16.00 -1.26
CA ALA A 128 9.62 -17.03 -0.26
C ALA A 128 10.12 -16.42 1.05
N GLY A 129 11.11 -15.51 1.00
CA GLY A 129 11.61 -14.82 2.19
C GLY A 129 10.55 -13.99 2.92
N ALA A 130 9.66 -13.30 2.17
CA ALA A 130 8.54 -12.56 2.76
C ALA A 130 7.53 -13.49 3.45
N HIS A 131 7.25 -14.65 2.85
CA HIS A 131 6.37 -15.66 3.43
C HIS A 131 6.97 -16.34 4.65
N ASP A 132 8.27 -16.64 4.65
CA ASP A 132 8.95 -17.21 5.81
C ASP A 132 8.94 -16.25 7.01
N GLN A 133 9.20 -14.97 6.78
CA GLN A 133 9.10 -13.96 7.83
C GLN A 133 7.67 -13.82 8.36
N TRP A 134 6.67 -13.80 7.47
CA TRP A 134 5.27 -13.70 7.84
C TRP A 134 4.83 -14.96 8.62
N ARG A 135 5.19 -16.14 8.14
CA ARG A 135 4.91 -17.43 8.81
C ARG A 135 5.51 -17.47 10.20
N GLY A 136 6.79 -17.10 10.36
CA GLY A 136 7.43 -17.04 11.68
C GLY A 136 6.72 -16.12 12.66
N ALA A 137 6.25 -14.96 12.20
CA ALA A 137 5.47 -14.03 13.01
C ALA A 137 4.09 -14.62 13.40
N TRP A 138 3.39 -15.29 12.48
CA TRP A 138 2.12 -15.95 12.73
C TRP A 138 2.27 -17.15 13.69
N GLU A 139 3.31 -17.95 13.50
CA GLU A 139 3.65 -19.08 14.39
C GLU A 139 3.97 -18.64 15.82
N SER A 140 4.67 -17.51 15.97
CA SER A 140 4.97 -16.93 17.28
C SER A 140 3.71 -16.55 18.08
N LEU A 141 2.58 -16.34 17.39
CA LEU A 141 1.28 -16.07 17.98
C LEU A 141 0.45 -17.34 18.25
N GLY A 142 1.00 -18.53 17.98
CA GLY A 142 0.30 -19.82 18.16
C GLY A 142 -0.58 -20.21 16.98
N ARG A 143 -0.33 -19.71 15.79
CA ARG A 143 -1.08 -20.01 14.55
C ARG A 143 -2.59 -19.67 14.63
N PRO A 144 -2.97 -18.47 15.09
CA PRO A 144 -4.37 -18.09 15.21
C PRO A 144 -5.03 -17.97 13.81
N ARG A 145 -6.37 -18.04 13.77
CA ARG A 145 -7.13 -17.71 12.57
C ARG A 145 -6.90 -16.25 12.16
N VAL A 146 -6.73 -15.99 10.87
CA VAL A 146 -6.40 -14.65 10.34
C VAL A 146 -7.64 -13.93 9.84
N ILE A 147 -7.92 -12.76 10.38
CA ILE A 147 -8.93 -11.82 9.85
C ILE A 147 -8.21 -10.83 8.95
N ALA A 148 -8.38 -10.94 7.63
CA ALA A 148 -7.71 -10.08 6.66
C ALA A 148 -8.66 -9.00 6.11
N ALA A 149 -8.24 -7.73 6.13
CA ALA A 149 -9.02 -6.62 5.57
C ALA A 149 -8.80 -6.42 4.05
N CYS A 150 -7.77 -7.02 3.49
CA CYS A 150 -7.40 -6.85 2.08
C CYS A 150 -7.66 -8.13 1.28
N SER A 151 -8.45 -8.04 0.20
CA SER A 151 -8.73 -9.18 -0.70
C SER A 151 -7.48 -9.73 -1.38
N THR A 152 -6.46 -8.88 -1.63
CA THR A 152 -5.17 -9.35 -2.16
C THR A 152 -4.45 -10.22 -1.15
N CYS A 153 -4.46 -9.86 0.13
CA CYS A 153 -3.85 -10.68 1.18
C CYS A 153 -4.56 -12.04 1.30
N LEU A 154 -5.91 -12.04 1.29
CA LEU A 154 -6.70 -13.29 1.30
C LEU A 154 -6.34 -14.20 0.14
N LYS A 155 -6.30 -13.65 -1.08
CA LYS A 155 -5.91 -14.40 -2.28
C LYS A 155 -4.49 -14.95 -2.16
N THR A 156 -3.53 -14.13 -1.71
CA THR A 156 -2.14 -14.55 -1.54
C THR A 156 -2.00 -15.67 -0.51
N PHE A 157 -2.71 -15.59 0.61
CA PHE A 157 -2.70 -16.66 1.61
C PHE A 157 -3.30 -17.95 1.06
N ALA A 158 -4.47 -17.89 0.43
CA ALA A 158 -5.11 -19.06 -0.14
C ALA A 158 -4.26 -19.79 -1.20
N GLU A 159 -3.49 -19.03 -2.01
CA GLU A 159 -2.69 -19.60 -3.10
C GLU A 159 -1.28 -20.03 -2.67
N HIS A 160 -0.68 -19.38 -1.65
CA HIS A 160 0.74 -19.56 -1.32
C HIS A 160 1.02 -19.95 0.14
N LEU A 161 0.02 -19.86 1.02
CA LEU A 161 0.10 -20.23 2.44
C LEU A 161 -1.15 -21.03 2.84
N PRO A 162 -1.42 -22.19 2.21
CA PRO A 162 -2.67 -22.93 2.39
C PRO A 162 -2.88 -23.46 3.83
N GLU A 163 -1.83 -23.48 4.65
CA GLU A 163 -1.89 -23.81 6.08
C GLU A 163 -2.55 -22.70 6.92
N VAL A 164 -2.71 -21.49 6.36
CA VAL A 164 -3.27 -20.33 7.06
C VAL A 164 -4.78 -20.29 6.88
N GLU A 165 -5.53 -20.52 7.95
CA GLU A 165 -6.96 -20.27 7.95
C GLU A 165 -7.21 -18.77 7.94
N ALA A 166 -7.63 -18.20 6.80
CA ALA A 166 -7.90 -16.78 6.66
C ALA A 166 -9.37 -16.51 6.28
N VAL A 167 -9.95 -15.48 6.90
CA VAL A 167 -11.30 -15.01 6.64
C VAL A 167 -11.29 -13.50 6.32
N SER A 168 -12.23 -13.07 5.49
CA SER A 168 -12.37 -11.64 5.21
C SER A 168 -12.91 -10.88 6.42
N LEU A 169 -12.36 -9.68 6.69
CA LEU A 169 -12.93 -8.73 7.63
C LEU A 169 -14.44 -8.52 7.40
N TRP A 170 -14.84 -8.45 6.14
CA TRP A 170 -16.23 -8.17 5.74
C TRP A 170 -17.22 -9.27 6.12
N GLN A 171 -16.75 -10.48 6.36
CA GLN A 171 -17.56 -11.62 6.79
C GLN A 171 -17.72 -11.70 8.33
N VAL A 172 -16.84 -11.04 9.07
CA VAL A 172 -16.79 -11.18 10.55
C VAL A 172 -16.98 -9.88 11.30
N LEU A 173 -16.93 -8.73 10.61
CA LEU A 173 -17.13 -7.43 11.23
C LEU A 173 -18.62 -7.25 11.60
N ASP A 174 -18.89 -7.12 12.91
CA ASP A 174 -20.21 -6.76 13.40
C ASP A 174 -20.46 -5.26 13.18
N PRO A 175 -21.43 -4.86 12.33
CA PRO A 175 -21.76 -3.48 12.08
C PRO A 175 -22.64 -2.82 13.16
N ALA A 176 -23.12 -3.57 14.15
CA ALA A 176 -24.02 -3.06 15.17
C ALA A 176 -23.39 -1.88 15.93
N GLY A 177 -24.08 -0.75 15.98
CA GLY A 177 -23.59 0.47 16.65
C GLY A 177 -22.48 1.22 15.91
N LEU A 178 -22.11 0.80 14.69
CA LEU A 178 -21.25 1.58 13.81
C LEU A 178 -22.04 2.68 13.07
N GLY A 179 -21.34 3.53 12.33
CA GLY A 179 -21.95 4.67 11.67
C GLY A 179 -23.08 4.30 10.72
N ARG A 180 -24.02 5.24 10.56
CA ARG A 180 -25.12 5.13 9.60
C ARG A 180 -24.97 6.24 8.56
N PRO A 181 -24.86 5.90 7.27
CA PRO A 181 -24.87 6.88 6.19
C PRO A 181 -26.19 7.66 6.14
N ALA A 182 -26.18 8.78 5.42
CA ALA A 182 -27.40 9.55 5.16
C ALA A 182 -28.43 8.68 4.42
N PRO A 183 -29.73 8.80 4.75
CA PRO A 183 -30.79 8.09 4.04
C PRO A 183 -30.77 8.37 2.53
N GLY A 184 -31.02 7.34 1.72
CA GLY A 184 -31.08 7.46 0.25
C GLY A 184 -29.71 7.55 -0.45
N LEU A 185 -28.59 7.33 0.26
CA LEU A 185 -27.27 7.28 -0.35
C LEU A 185 -27.20 6.12 -1.36
N THR A 186 -26.80 6.44 -2.59
CA THR A 186 -26.53 5.45 -3.65
C THR A 186 -25.10 5.60 -4.12
N LEU A 187 -24.33 4.51 -4.12
CA LEU A 187 -22.90 4.48 -4.50
C LEU A 187 -22.66 3.45 -5.59
N ALA A 188 -21.71 3.76 -6.49
CA ALA A 188 -21.25 2.82 -7.49
C ALA A 188 -20.21 1.88 -6.85
N LEU A 189 -20.51 0.58 -6.82
CA LEU A 189 -19.64 -0.40 -6.14
C LEU A 189 -18.53 -0.89 -7.06
N HIS A 190 -17.27 -0.71 -6.61
CA HIS A 190 -16.10 -1.27 -7.26
C HIS A 190 -15.57 -2.48 -6.47
N ASP A 191 -15.83 -3.68 -6.97
CA ASP A 191 -15.22 -4.91 -6.45
C ASP A 191 -13.73 -4.98 -6.81
N PRO A 192 -12.81 -5.29 -5.87
CA PRO A 192 -11.41 -5.53 -6.20
C PRO A 192 -11.26 -6.79 -7.07
N CYS A 193 -10.38 -6.73 -8.06
CA CYS A 193 -10.14 -7.88 -8.94
C CYS A 193 -9.64 -9.14 -8.20
N THR A 194 -9.01 -8.98 -7.04
CA THR A 194 -8.58 -10.07 -6.17
C THR A 194 -9.72 -10.73 -5.36
N ALA A 195 -10.94 -10.14 -5.37
CA ALA A 195 -12.14 -10.77 -4.85
C ALA A 195 -12.99 -11.46 -5.94
N ARG A 196 -12.49 -11.53 -7.19
CA ARG A 196 -13.18 -12.12 -8.34
C ARG A 196 -13.76 -13.50 -8.04
N HIS A 197 -12.94 -14.41 -7.51
CA HIS A 197 -13.30 -15.77 -7.17
C HIS A 197 -13.66 -15.97 -5.69
N ALA A 198 -14.07 -14.88 -5.00
CA ALA A 198 -14.51 -14.93 -3.61
C ALA A 198 -15.96 -14.37 -3.49
N PRO A 199 -16.96 -15.10 -4.02
CA PRO A 199 -18.35 -14.63 -4.02
C PRO A 199 -18.87 -14.37 -2.61
N GLN A 200 -18.46 -15.14 -1.61
CA GLN A 200 -18.81 -14.95 -0.20
C GLN A 200 -18.34 -13.59 0.36
N VAL A 201 -17.18 -13.10 -0.08
CA VAL A 201 -16.67 -11.77 0.33
C VAL A 201 -17.49 -10.65 -0.34
N ARG A 202 -17.76 -10.80 -1.65
CA ARG A 202 -18.60 -9.84 -2.38
C ARG A 202 -20.02 -9.75 -1.82
N GLN A 203 -20.58 -10.91 -1.46
CA GLN A 203 -21.93 -10.99 -0.85
C GLN A 203 -21.94 -10.32 0.51
N ALA A 204 -20.98 -10.61 1.40
CA ALA A 204 -20.87 -10.00 2.72
C ALA A 204 -20.79 -8.45 2.65
N VAL A 205 -20.06 -7.91 1.66
CA VAL A 205 -20.02 -6.45 1.44
C VAL A 205 -21.39 -5.91 1.06
N ARG A 206 -22.14 -6.57 0.19
CA ARG A 206 -23.48 -6.15 -0.22
C ARG A 206 -24.49 -6.23 0.94
N GLU A 207 -24.40 -7.26 1.75
CA GLU A 207 -25.21 -7.40 2.97
C GLU A 207 -24.91 -6.29 3.99
N LEU A 208 -23.63 -5.96 4.20
CA LEU A 208 -23.24 -4.81 5.03
C LEU A 208 -23.84 -3.50 4.50
N LEU A 209 -23.75 -3.25 3.20
CA LEU A 209 -24.30 -2.05 2.59
C LEU A 209 -25.81 -1.97 2.69
N ALA A 210 -26.51 -3.09 2.46
CA ALA A 210 -27.95 -3.19 2.63
C ALA A 210 -28.36 -2.92 4.09
N GLY A 211 -27.63 -3.49 5.07
CA GLY A 211 -27.82 -3.24 6.50
C GLY A 211 -27.58 -1.79 6.91
N LEU A 212 -26.75 -1.07 6.19
CA LEU A 212 -26.49 0.37 6.36
C LEU A 212 -27.54 1.24 5.62
N GLY A 213 -28.44 0.66 4.83
CA GLY A 213 -29.39 1.40 4.01
C GLY A 213 -28.78 2.09 2.79
N VAL A 214 -27.62 1.64 2.33
CA VAL A 214 -26.93 2.16 1.13
C VAL A 214 -27.38 1.39 -0.09
N ALA A 215 -27.91 2.09 -1.08
CA ALA A 215 -28.21 1.51 -2.38
C ALA A 215 -26.93 1.35 -3.22
N VAL A 216 -26.82 0.23 -3.93
CA VAL A 216 -25.67 -0.10 -4.74
C VAL A 216 -26.01 0.03 -6.22
N GLU A 217 -25.23 0.83 -6.95
CA GLU A 217 -25.17 0.76 -8.41
C GLU A 217 -24.06 -0.25 -8.80
N GLU A 218 -24.48 -1.37 -9.38
CA GLU A 218 -23.53 -2.36 -9.92
C GLU A 218 -22.92 -1.83 -11.21
N LEU A 219 -21.60 -1.76 -11.25
CA LEU A 219 -20.89 -1.28 -12.43
C LEU A 219 -20.89 -2.33 -13.55
N ARG A 220 -20.99 -1.89 -14.79
CA ARG A 220 -20.64 -2.74 -15.93
C ARG A 220 -19.21 -3.27 -15.74
N LEU A 221 -19.00 -4.53 -15.95
CA LEU A 221 -17.75 -5.23 -15.57
C LEU A 221 -17.48 -5.11 -14.06
N GLY A 222 -18.48 -5.51 -13.24
CA GLY A 222 -18.41 -5.70 -11.80
C GLY A 222 -18.40 -7.18 -11.42
N GLY A 223 -18.31 -7.49 -10.14
CA GLY A 223 -18.34 -8.86 -9.61
C GLY A 223 -17.23 -9.75 -10.16
N GLU A 224 -17.58 -10.88 -10.74
CA GLU A 224 -16.62 -11.79 -11.37
C GLU A 224 -15.91 -11.18 -12.58
N ARG A 225 -16.59 -10.32 -13.30
CA ARG A 225 -16.03 -9.62 -14.47
C ARG A 225 -15.48 -8.25 -14.12
N THR A 226 -15.16 -8.00 -12.85
CA THR A 226 -14.66 -6.68 -12.42
C THR A 226 -13.39 -6.28 -13.19
N GLU A 227 -13.37 -5.05 -13.66
CA GLU A 227 -12.21 -4.44 -14.30
C GLU A 227 -11.23 -3.93 -13.24
N CYS A 228 -9.93 -4.00 -13.52
CA CYS A 228 -8.88 -3.60 -12.58
C CYS A 228 -8.90 -2.10 -12.27
N CYS A 229 -8.51 -1.73 -11.04
CA CYS A 229 -8.24 -0.35 -10.64
C CYS A 229 -6.83 0.14 -11.03
N GLY A 230 -6.07 -0.60 -11.84
CA GLY A 230 -4.74 -0.20 -12.31
C GLY A 230 -3.59 -0.34 -11.32
N PHE A 231 -3.81 -0.76 -10.07
CA PHE A 231 -2.74 -0.88 -9.07
C PHE A 231 -1.99 -2.21 -9.14
N GLY A 232 -2.69 -3.33 -9.30
CA GLY A 232 -2.11 -4.67 -9.29
C GLY A 232 -1.05 -4.88 -10.38
N GLY A 233 -0.26 -5.96 -10.22
CA GLY A 233 0.76 -6.35 -11.18
C GLY A 233 1.87 -5.34 -11.40
N LEU A 234 2.02 -4.34 -10.53
CA LEU A 234 3.03 -3.28 -10.62
C LEU A 234 3.00 -2.47 -11.93
N MET A 235 1.88 -2.53 -12.66
CA MET A 235 1.73 -1.84 -13.95
C MET A 235 2.01 -0.34 -13.83
N ALA A 236 1.58 0.31 -12.74
CA ALA A 236 1.82 1.73 -12.50
C ALA A 236 3.31 2.10 -12.36
N ASN A 237 4.19 1.13 -12.07
CA ASN A 237 5.64 1.34 -12.04
C ASN A 237 6.26 1.27 -13.43
N ALA A 238 5.87 0.28 -14.22
CA ALA A 238 6.45 0.00 -15.52
C ALA A 238 5.81 0.83 -16.65
N ASN A 239 4.53 1.15 -16.54
CA ASN A 239 3.77 1.89 -17.56
C ASN A 239 2.71 2.80 -16.89
N PRO A 240 3.14 3.92 -16.25
CA PRO A 240 2.25 4.79 -15.48
C PRO A 240 1.16 5.45 -16.33
N GLU A 241 1.42 5.69 -17.61
CA GLU A 241 0.43 6.27 -18.54
C GLU A 241 -0.75 5.32 -18.78
N LEU A 242 -0.44 4.05 -19.11
CA LEU A 242 -1.46 3.03 -19.28
C LEU A 242 -2.23 2.77 -17.97
N ALA A 243 -1.52 2.74 -16.84
CA ALA A 243 -2.17 2.57 -15.55
C ALA A 243 -3.17 3.69 -15.26
N ARG A 244 -2.82 4.95 -15.50
CA ARG A 244 -3.72 6.10 -15.37
C ARG A 244 -4.93 5.99 -16.30
N GLU A 245 -4.72 5.58 -17.55
CA GLU A 245 -5.79 5.42 -18.51
C GLU A 245 -6.79 4.32 -18.09
N VAL A 246 -6.28 3.17 -17.60
CA VAL A 246 -7.13 2.10 -17.07
C VAL A 246 -8.00 2.60 -15.91
N VAL A 247 -7.40 3.34 -14.97
CA VAL A 247 -8.14 3.88 -13.81
C VAL A 247 -9.15 4.93 -14.24
N ARG A 248 -8.76 5.87 -15.13
CA ARG A 248 -9.65 6.93 -15.65
C ARG A 248 -10.90 6.33 -16.30
N ARG A 249 -10.69 5.40 -17.22
CA ARG A 249 -11.76 4.69 -17.90
C ARG A 249 -12.69 3.95 -16.92
N ARG A 250 -12.11 3.31 -15.88
CA ARG A 250 -12.89 2.67 -14.83
C ARG A 250 -13.73 3.69 -14.06
N GLY A 251 -13.17 4.85 -13.74
CA GLY A 251 -13.85 5.93 -13.04
C GLY A 251 -14.99 6.58 -13.80
N GLU A 252 -15.00 6.49 -15.14
CA GLU A 252 -16.02 7.07 -16.03
C GLU A 252 -17.28 6.20 -16.21
N LEU A 253 -17.28 4.96 -15.72
CA LEU A 253 -18.43 4.05 -15.89
C LEU A 253 -19.69 4.48 -15.12
N SER A 254 -19.57 5.36 -14.13
CA SER A 254 -20.70 5.94 -13.40
C SER A 254 -20.39 7.38 -12.99
N GLY A 255 -21.42 8.22 -13.01
CA GLY A 255 -21.36 9.60 -12.47
C GLY A 255 -21.41 9.68 -10.95
N ARG A 256 -21.76 8.59 -10.25
CA ARG A 256 -21.88 8.55 -8.79
C ARG A 256 -20.52 8.52 -8.12
N ASP A 257 -20.49 8.84 -6.83
CA ASP A 257 -19.35 8.55 -5.96
C ASP A 257 -19.15 7.02 -5.90
N TYR A 258 -17.88 6.59 -5.97
CA TYR A 258 -17.55 5.17 -5.91
C TYR A 258 -17.37 4.71 -4.48
N LEU A 259 -17.69 3.44 -4.24
CA LEU A 259 -17.35 2.72 -3.02
C LEU A 259 -16.42 1.55 -3.36
N ALA A 260 -15.32 1.45 -2.65
CA ALA A 260 -14.40 0.32 -2.72
C ALA A 260 -14.16 -0.25 -1.32
N TYR A 261 -13.88 -1.55 -1.24
CA TYR A 261 -13.47 -2.23 0.00
C TYR A 261 -12.02 -2.73 -0.06
N CYS A 262 -11.24 -2.11 -0.93
CA CYS A 262 -9.78 -2.23 -1.02
C CYS A 262 -9.17 -0.82 -1.02
N ALA A 263 -8.24 -0.57 -0.10
CA ALA A 263 -7.62 0.74 0.06
C ALA A 263 -6.95 1.24 -1.24
N MET A 264 -6.27 0.35 -1.99
CA MET A 264 -5.61 0.75 -3.22
C MET A 264 -6.58 0.98 -4.37
N CYS A 265 -7.72 0.29 -4.43
CA CYS A 265 -8.76 0.61 -5.41
C CYS A 265 -9.32 2.01 -5.18
N ARG A 266 -9.65 2.34 -3.92
CA ARG A 266 -10.09 3.67 -3.53
C ARG A 266 -9.06 4.74 -3.91
N ASP A 267 -7.79 4.52 -3.55
CA ASP A 267 -6.72 5.49 -3.76
C ASP A 267 -6.37 5.66 -5.24
N SER A 268 -6.44 4.59 -6.04
CA SER A 268 -6.23 4.66 -7.48
C SER A 268 -7.31 5.53 -8.14
N LEU A 269 -8.58 5.31 -7.81
CA LEU A 269 -9.71 6.10 -8.32
C LEU A 269 -9.59 7.57 -7.89
N ALA A 270 -9.29 7.84 -6.62
CA ALA A 270 -9.05 9.21 -6.13
C ALA A 270 -7.86 9.88 -6.84
N GLY A 271 -6.84 9.11 -7.21
CA GLY A 271 -5.66 9.60 -7.93
C GLY A 271 -5.92 10.10 -9.35
N VAL A 272 -7.09 9.80 -9.93
CA VAL A 272 -7.56 10.33 -11.22
C VAL A 272 -8.73 11.30 -11.05
N GLY A 273 -8.96 11.80 -9.83
CA GLY A 273 -10.03 12.76 -9.53
C GLY A 273 -11.42 12.14 -9.37
N LYS A 274 -11.55 10.80 -9.37
CA LYS A 274 -12.83 10.15 -9.12
C LYS A 274 -13.14 10.17 -7.63
N ARG A 275 -14.25 10.80 -7.24
CA ARG A 275 -14.75 10.78 -5.87
C ARG A 275 -14.99 9.34 -5.43
N SER A 276 -14.35 8.92 -4.34
CA SER A 276 -14.31 7.51 -3.93
C SER A 276 -14.18 7.35 -2.43
N LEU A 277 -15.07 6.52 -1.85
CA LEU A 277 -15.04 6.12 -0.45
C LEU A 277 -14.41 4.73 -0.31
N HIS A 278 -13.80 4.50 0.85
CA HIS A 278 -13.57 3.14 1.35
C HIS A 278 -14.76 2.71 2.21
N LEU A 279 -15.12 1.42 2.23
CA LEU A 279 -16.26 0.94 3.02
C LEU A 279 -16.14 1.31 4.52
N LEU A 280 -14.92 1.38 5.04
CA LEU A 280 -14.67 1.82 6.42
C LEU A 280 -15.00 3.30 6.66
N ASP A 281 -15.05 4.14 5.64
CA ASP A 281 -15.45 5.54 5.78
C ASP A 281 -16.95 5.66 6.13
N LEU A 282 -17.76 4.70 5.70
CA LEU A 282 -19.18 4.59 6.08
C LEU A 282 -19.38 4.01 7.48
N LEU A 283 -18.55 3.03 7.84
CA LEU A 283 -18.65 2.33 9.13
C LEU A 283 -18.07 3.16 10.29
N PHE A 284 -17.08 3.99 10.02
CA PHE A 284 -16.40 4.85 11.00
C PHE A 284 -16.40 6.32 10.51
N PRO A 285 -17.59 6.97 10.49
CA PRO A 285 -17.72 8.34 10.01
C PRO A 285 -16.90 9.30 10.87
N GLY A 286 -16.36 10.34 10.25
CA GLY A 286 -15.50 11.33 10.90
C GLY A 286 -14.01 11.00 10.92
N LEU A 287 -13.61 9.72 10.73
CA LEU A 287 -12.19 9.36 10.66
C LEU A 287 -11.54 9.71 9.31
N ALA A 288 -12.32 9.97 8.28
CA ALA A 288 -11.85 10.32 6.94
C ALA A 288 -12.06 11.82 6.58
N GLY A 289 -12.42 12.65 7.56
CA GLY A 289 -12.74 14.07 7.38
C GLY A 289 -14.20 14.31 6.98
N GLU A 290 -14.54 15.57 6.68
CA GLU A 290 -15.92 16.00 6.38
C GLU A 290 -16.40 15.51 5.01
N ASP A 291 -15.49 15.42 4.01
CA ASP A 291 -15.78 14.89 2.67
C ASP A 291 -14.89 13.66 2.37
N PRO A 292 -15.24 12.47 2.88
CA PRO A 292 -14.44 11.27 2.69
C PRO A 292 -14.34 10.83 1.23
N ALA A 293 -15.33 11.12 0.39
CA ALA A 293 -15.32 10.79 -1.04
C ALA A 293 -14.33 11.66 -1.82
N GLY A 294 -14.19 12.92 -1.43
CA GLY A 294 -13.24 13.88 -2.02
C GLY A 294 -11.83 13.81 -1.43
N ARG A 295 -11.61 13.01 -0.39
CA ARG A 295 -10.30 12.89 0.26
C ARG A 295 -9.22 12.44 -0.74
N PRO A 296 -8.10 13.19 -0.89
CA PRO A 296 -7.02 12.79 -1.78
C PRO A 296 -6.35 11.50 -1.28
N ARG A 297 -5.68 10.79 -2.17
CA ARG A 297 -4.81 9.68 -1.77
C ARG A 297 -3.59 10.22 -1.02
N PRO A 298 -3.08 9.55 0.02
CA PRO A 298 -1.81 9.93 0.63
C PRO A 298 -0.65 9.70 -0.36
N GLY A 299 0.32 10.62 -0.35
CA GLY A 299 1.56 10.48 -1.09
C GLY A 299 2.46 9.37 -0.55
N TRP A 300 3.48 8.97 -1.30
CA TRP A 300 4.31 7.80 -0.97
C TRP A 300 5.04 7.95 0.36
N SER A 301 5.63 9.10 0.63
CA SER A 301 6.27 9.38 1.93
C SER A 301 5.27 9.28 3.07
N ARG A 302 4.08 9.90 2.89
CA ARG A 302 3.02 9.86 3.91
C ARG A 302 2.52 8.45 4.18
N ARG A 303 2.50 7.57 3.18
CA ARG A 303 2.13 6.16 3.34
C ARG A 303 3.09 5.41 4.26
N ARG A 304 4.40 5.63 4.16
CA ARG A 304 5.38 5.06 5.09
C ARG A 304 5.27 5.65 6.48
N GLU A 305 5.18 6.98 6.58
CA GLU A 305 4.95 7.67 7.86
C GLU A 305 3.69 7.19 8.58
N ASN A 306 2.58 7.00 7.85
CA ASN A 306 1.34 6.47 8.42
C ASN A 306 1.53 5.06 9.01
N ARG A 307 2.24 4.17 8.33
CA ARG A 307 2.51 2.81 8.81
C ARG A 307 3.35 2.81 10.08
N SER A 308 4.49 3.52 10.07
CA SER A 308 5.37 3.61 11.25
C SER A 308 4.68 4.29 12.43
N ARG A 309 3.92 5.36 12.17
CA ARG A 309 3.17 6.06 13.21
C ARG A 309 2.10 5.16 13.81
N LEU A 310 1.28 4.50 12.99
CA LEU A 310 0.25 3.57 13.45
C LEU A 310 0.83 2.49 14.36
N ARG A 311 1.96 1.88 13.96
CA ARG A 311 2.64 0.87 14.75
C ARG A 311 3.04 1.42 16.13
N ARG A 312 3.72 2.58 16.19
CA ARG A 312 4.13 3.21 17.45
C ARG A 312 2.95 3.60 18.34
N GLU A 313 1.90 4.19 17.75
CA GLU A 313 0.67 4.55 18.48
C GLU A 313 0.02 3.32 19.08
N LEU A 314 -0.10 2.22 18.33
CA LEU A 314 -0.67 0.97 18.84
C LEU A 314 0.16 0.36 19.94
N LEU A 315 1.50 0.29 19.82
CA LEU A 315 2.40 -0.21 20.85
C LEU A 315 2.24 0.60 22.15
N ARG A 316 2.28 1.91 22.06
CA ARG A 316 2.11 2.80 23.21
C ARG A 316 0.71 2.66 23.84
N ASP A 317 -0.34 2.75 23.03
CA ASP A 317 -1.72 2.88 23.53
C ASP A 317 -2.30 1.55 24.04
N LEU A 318 -1.84 0.41 23.54
CA LEU A 318 -2.39 -0.90 23.87
C LEU A 318 -1.45 -1.76 24.72
N TRP A 319 -0.15 -1.72 24.46
CA TRP A 319 0.82 -2.55 25.18
C TRP A 319 1.70 -1.75 26.16
N GLY A 320 1.61 -0.40 26.15
CA GLY A 320 2.44 0.44 27.02
C GLY A 320 3.93 0.43 26.64
N GLU A 321 4.23 0.05 25.41
CA GLU A 321 5.60 0.01 24.88
C GLU A 321 5.96 1.33 24.20
N GLU A 322 6.97 2.04 24.71
CA GLU A 322 7.52 3.22 24.04
C GLU A 322 8.75 2.81 23.21
N GLU A 323 8.71 3.11 21.93
CA GLU A 323 9.88 2.95 21.06
C GLU A 323 10.63 4.27 20.95
N ALA A 324 11.93 4.21 21.20
CA ALA A 324 12.82 5.35 20.96
C ALA A 324 12.74 5.73 19.46
N ALA A 325 12.61 7.03 19.18
CA ALA A 325 12.76 7.52 17.82
C ALA A 325 14.15 7.12 17.30
N VAL A 326 14.23 6.65 16.04
CA VAL A 326 15.52 6.32 15.41
C VAL A 326 16.38 7.59 15.42
N PRO A 327 17.53 7.60 16.13
CA PRO A 327 18.35 8.79 16.22
C PRO A 327 18.82 9.24 14.84
N GLY A 328 18.73 10.54 14.55
CA GLY A 328 19.33 11.19 13.39
C GLY A 328 18.45 11.38 12.15
N GLN A 329 17.37 10.62 11.95
CA GLN A 329 16.46 10.83 10.80
C GLN A 329 15.21 11.66 11.14
N ALA A 330 14.75 11.59 12.38
CA ALA A 330 13.56 12.32 12.84
C ALA A 330 13.81 13.85 13.04
N GLU A 331 15.07 14.25 13.18
CA GLU A 331 15.44 15.64 13.51
C GLU A 331 15.51 16.55 12.28
N ILE A 332 15.62 15.99 11.05
CA ILE A 332 15.71 16.79 9.83
C ILE A 332 14.32 17.16 9.34
N LYS A 333 13.90 18.40 9.63
CA LYS A 333 12.69 18.97 9.09
C LYS A 333 12.95 19.44 7.65
N LEU A 334 12.18 18.89 6.71
CA LEU A 334 12.19 19.31 5.31
C LEU A 334 11.06 20.32 5.08
N ILE A 335 11.41 21.43 4.45
CA ILE A 335 10.50 22.48 4.03
C ILE A 335 10.51 22.51 2.51
N MET A 336 9.35 22.39 1.87
CA MET A 336 9.24 22.40 0.42
C MET A 336 7.89 22.95 -0.01
N ASP A 337 7.86 23.59 -1.17
CA ASP A 337 6.62 24.04 -1.78
C ASP A 337 5.85 22.87 -2.44
N GLU A 338 4.58 23.12 -2.81
CA GLU A 338 3.73 22.11 -3.43
C GLU A 338 4.29 21.58 -4.76
N SER A 339 4.99 22.43 -5.53
CA SER A 339 5.54 22.02 -6.83
C SER A 339 6.71 21.06 -6.66
N VAL A 340 7.56 21.28 -5.66
CA VAL A 340 8.63 20.36 -5.28
C VAL A 340 8.01 19.05 -4.77
N ALA A 341 7.06 19.12 -3.85
CA ALA A 341 6.39 17.94 -3.31
C ALA A 341 5.72 17.09 -4.41
N ALA A 342 5.04 17.72 -5.38
CA ALA A 342 4.43 17.04 -6.51
C ALA A 342 5.47 16.33 -7.41
N ARG A 343 6.62 16.99 -7.68
CA ARG A 343 7.71 16.37 -8.44
C ARG A 343 8.32 15.17 -7.73
N LEU A 344 8.48 15.24 -6.40
CA LEU A 344 8.98 14.11 -5.60
C LEU A 344 8.02 12.92 -5.68
N GLU A 345 6.72 13.20 -5.53
CA GLU A 345 5.68 12.17 -5.63
C GLU A 345 5.69 11.50 -7.01
N GLU A 346 5.75 12.27 -8.09
CA GLU A 346 5.82 11.76 -9.47
C GLU A 346 7.06 10.89 -9.69
N ARG A 347 8.22 11.36 -9.21
CA ARG A 347 9.51 10.67 -9.34
C ARG A 347 9.70 9.54 -8.33
N ARG A 348 8.76 9.36 -7.39
CA ARG A 348 8.84 8.39 -6.29
C ARG A 348 10.09 8.54 -5.44
N ILE A 349 10.48 9.77 -5.18
CA ILE A 349 11.54 10.13 -4.25
C ILE A 349 10.87 10.36 -2.90
N LEU A 350 11.32 9.63 -1.89
CA LEU A 350 10.73 9.72 -0.56
C LEU A 350 11.41 10.81 0.27
N ALA A 351 10.67 11.42 1.19
CA ALA A 351 11.23 12.38 2.13
C ALA A 351 12.36 11.78 2.97
N GLU A 352 12.30 10.48 3.28
CA GLU A 352 13.36 9.76 3.99
C GLU A 352 14.64 9.66 3.18
N ASP A 353 14.56 9.49 1.85
CA ASP A 353 15.75 9.47 0.98
C ASP A 353 16.48 10.82 1.03
N LEU A 354 15.71 11.93 1.06
CA LEU A 354 16.26 13.27 1.16
C LEU A 354 16.84 13.54 2.55
N ARG A 355 16.14 13.14 3.62
CA ARG A 355 16.67 13.26 4.98
C ARG A 355 18.00 12.52 5.14
N ALA A 356 18.09 11.30 4.60
CA ALA A 356 19.32 10.51 4.63
C ALA A 356 20.46 11.18 3.85
N ALA A 357 20.17 11.73 2.68
CA ALA A 357 21.18 12.44 1.87
C ALA A 357 21.70 13.71 2.60
N ILE A 358 20.78 14.53 3.14
CA ILE A 358 21.12 15.76 3.87
C ILE A 358 21.89 15.41 5.15
N ALA A 359 21.41 14.45 5.97
CA ALA A 359 22.05 14.06 7.22
C ALA A 359 23.51 13.65 7.01
N ARG A 360 23.78 12.83 5.99
CA ARG A 360 25.13 12.38 5.67
C ARG A 360 26.02 13.54 5.20
N ALA A 361 25.47 14.38 4.34
CA ALA A 361 26.22 15.52 3.78
C ALA A 361 26.57 16.54 4.87
N GLU A 362 25.65 16.88 5.75
CA GLU A 362 25.88 17.82 6.84
C GLU A 362 26.87 17.26 7.88
N ALA A 363 26.76 15.97 8.23
CA ALA A 363 27.66 15.32 9.16
C ALA A 363 29.11 15.20 8.64
N ALA A 364 29.28 14.98 7.33
CA ALA A 364 30.59 14.80 6.69
C ALA A 364 31.16 16.10 6.07
N GLY A 365 30.37 17.16 5.90
CA GLY A 365 30.71 18.33 5.11
C GLY A 365 30.84 18.02 3.60
N ASP A 366 30.21 16.93 3.14
CA ASP A 366 30.33 16.42 1.76
C ASP A 366 29.13 16.85 0.92
N HIS A 367 29.17 18.13 0.49
CA HIS A 367 28.16 18.69 -0.42
C HIS A 367 28.81 19.68 -1.38
N LEU A 368 28.27 19.81 -2.57
CA LEU A 368 28.62 20.85 -3.52
C LEU A 368 27.83 22.11 -3.17
N VAL A 369 28.43 23.28 -3.41
CA VAL A 369 27.76 24.58 -3.20
C VAL A 369 27.63 25.29 -4.54
N HIS A 370 26.43 25.67 -4.91
CA HIS A 370 26.19 26.46 -6.11
C HIS A 370 26.73 27.90 -5.91
N PRO A 371 27.63 28.39 -6.80
CA PRO A 371 28.36 29.64 -6.53
C PRO A 371 27.46 30.91 -6.49
N GLU A 372 26.35 30.91 -7.23
CA GLU A 372 25.45 32.06 -7.33
C GLU A 372 24.33 32.02 -6.28
N THR A 373 23.75 30.84 -6.02
CA THR A 373 22.59 30.71 -5.13
C THR A 373 22.95 30.37 -3.69
N GLY A 374 24.16 29.80 -3.47
CA GLY A 374 24.57 29.27 -2.19
C GLY A 374 23.85 27.94 -1.81
N HIS A 375 23.01 27.42 -2.71
CA HIS A 375 22.35 26.14 -2.46
C HIS A 375 23.37 25.01 -2.38
N ARG A 376 23.09 24.07 -1.49
CA ARG A 376 23.88 22.84 -1.32
C ARG A 376 23.28 21.71 -2.15
N LEU A 377 24.13 20.90 -2.76
CA LEU A 377 23.75 19.71 -3.49
C LEU A 377 24.40 18.49 -2.83
N ALA A 378 23.60 17.60 -2.30
CA ALA A 378 24.02 16.37 -1.66
C ALA A 378 23.48 15.13 -2.38
N SER A 379 24.14 14.01 -2.18
CA SER A 379 23.68 12.72 -2.73
C SER A 379 23.81 11.58 -1.75
N HIS A 380 22.95 10.58 -1.95
CA HIS A 380 23.00 9.32 -1.23
C HIS A 380 22.57 8.17 -2.13
N ARG A 381 23.25 7.04 -2.04
CA ARG A 381 22.95 5.83 -2.81
C ARG A 381 22.70 4.64 -1.87
N PRO A 382 21.49 4.51 -1.32
CA PRO A 382 21.19 3.41 -0.40
C PRO A 382 21.08 2.05 -1.10
N HIS A 383 20.66 2.05 -2.39
CA HIS A 383 20.43 0.85 -3.20
C HIS A 383 21.00 1.03 -4.62
N GLN A 384 20.19 0.75 -5.65
CA GLN A 384 20.61 0.90 -7.05
C GLN A 384 20.47 2.34 -7.58
N ALA A 385 19.60 3.14 -6.97
CA ALA A 385 19.42 4.53 -7.34
C ALA A 385 20.25 5.46 -6.45
N THR A 386 20.87 6.49 -7.05
CA THR A 386 21.45 7.63 -6.35
C THR A 386 20.40 8.71 -6.29
N PHE A 387 20.09 9.18 -5.09
CA PHE A 387 19.20 10.32 -4.84
C PHE A 387 20.03 11.57 -4.66
N TRP A 388 19.64 12.63 -5.34
CA TRP A 388 20.24 13.96 -5.23
C TRP A 388 19.24 14.94 -4.68
N VAL A 389 19.66 15.82 -3.79
CA VAL A 389 18.85 16.86 -3.22
C VAL A 389 19.58 18.19 -3.27
N GLU A 390 18.92 19.20 -3.84
CA GLU A 390 19.32 20.60 -3.79
C GLU A 390 18.54 21.27 -2.65
N TYR A 391 19.28 21.82 -1.68
CA TYR A 391 18.69 22.35 -0.45
C TYR A 391 19.49 23.55 0.10
N SER A 392 18.88 24.28 1.01
CA SER A 392 19.56 25.29 1.81
C SER A 392 19.17 25.16 3.29
N PRO A 393 20.09 25.43 4.23
CA PRO A 393 19.75 25.55 5.65
C PRO A 393 18.79 26.73 5.87
N GLY A 394 17.78 26.51 6.73
CA GLY A 394 16.86 27.54 7.15
C GLY A 394 16.66 27.53 8.68
N PRO A 395 16.00 28.53 9.24
CA PRO A 395 15.85 28.68 10.69
C PRO A 395 15.03 27.53 11.33
N GLU A 396 14.15 26.90 10.55
CA GLU A 396 13.27 25.83 11.03
C GLU A 396 13.61 24.45 10.47
N GLY A 397 14.68 24.31 9.68
CA GLY A 397 15.05 23.05 9.02
C GLY A 397 15.70 23.31 7.66
N PHE A 398 15.58 22.36 6.74
CA PHE A 398 16.19 22.46 5.41
C PHE A 398 15.13 22.71 4.34
N VAL A 399 15.33 23.78 3.57
CA VAL A 399 14.49 24.10 2.41
C VAL A 399 14.96 23.27 1.22
N VAL A 400 14.08 22.44 0.69
CA VAL A 400 14.36 21.62 -0.50
C VAL A 400 13.90 22.37 -1.74
N HIS A 401 14.83 22.65 -2.64
CA HIS A 401 14.58 23.37 -3.89
C HIS A 401 14.30 22.42 -5.05
N ASN A 402 15.03 21.27 -5.09
CA ASN A 402 14.85 20.25 -6.09
C ASN A 402 15.38 18.90 -5.61
N ALA A 403 14.89 17.81 -6.22
CA ALA A 403 15.51 16.49 -6.07
C ALA A 403 15.29 15.63 -7.31
N TYR A 404 16.24 14.74 -7.56
CA TYR A 404 16.19 13.78 -8.66
C TYR A 404 16.93 12.50 -8.29
N SER A 405 16.71 11.44 -9.06
CA SER A 405 17.42 10.17 -8.89
C SER A 405 17.87 9.61 -10.23
N HIS A 406 18.96 8.86 -10.21
CA HIS A 406 19.44 8.12 -11.37
C HIS A 406 20.05 6.77 -10.96
N ARG A 407 20.17 5.86 -11.92
CA ARG A 407 20.77 4.54 -11.71
C ARG A 407 22.12 4.37 -12.41
N MET A 408 22.67 5.46 -12.95
CA MET A 408 23.99 5.42 -13.58
C MET A 408 25.08 5.16 -12.55
N THR A 409 26.03 4.30 -12.89
CA THR A 409 27.28 4.13 -12.15
C THR A 409 28.39 4.68 -13.02
N VAL A 410 29.13 5.65 -12.51
CA VAL A 410 30.36 6.13 -13.20
C VAL A 410 31.40 5.07 -13.00
N VAL A 411 31.74 4.34 -14.06
CA VAL A 411 32.82 3.35 -14.07
C VAL A 411 34.10 4.10 -14.42
N GLY A 412 35.05 4.16 -13.48
CA GLY A 412 36.37 4.80 -13.71
C GLY A 412 36.33 6.30 -13.42
N GLY A 413 35.92 6.70 -12.24
CA GLY A 413 35.97 8.08 -11.80
C GLY A 413 37.08 8.29 -10.79
N GLY A 414 38.11 9.01 -11.19
CA GLY A 414 38.77 9.88 -10.22
C GLY A 414 37.78 10.83 -9.61
N ARG A 415 37.97 11.18 -8.36
CA ARG A 415 37.19 12.18 -7.60
C ARG A 415 36.95 13.42 -8.47
N LEU A 416 35.69 13.84 -8.66
CA LEU A 416 35.37 15.20 -9.01
C LEU A 416 35.73 16.11 -7.88
#